data_8e2645ff554004a23b9e3c43f37f1a37
#
_entry.id   8e2645ff554004a23b9e3c43f37f1a37
#
_cell.length_a   1.000
_cell.length_b   1.000
_cell.length_c   1.000
_cell.angle_alpha   90.00
_cell.angle_beta   90.00
_cell.angle_gamma   90.00
#
_symmetry.space_group_name_H-M   'P 1'
#
loop_
_entity.id
_entity.type
_entity.pdbx_description
1 polymer ?
#
loop_
_entity_poly.entity_id
_entity_poly.type
_entity_poly.pdbx_seq_one_letter_code
_entity_poly.pdbx_strand_id
1 'polypeptide(L)'
;MNGPTDSRASTISLLLGVWALFLGFALLQVGTGLQRILLPLRGELEGIGAGAMGVIMAVHFAGYLVGAKVIPVALISVGHIRVFAALASTGSTAVLVNAVLVTTPSWSLVYFVSGLCNAGVFVILESWLNDRATNETRGSILGAYMVVMMGGTAGGQLLMNLGSADGLEMFVLSSVLISLAVVPVTLSASTSPPLPSTEKMPLRELYRTVPSAVVGIVFCSFVAAAASSMAAVFGTTSGMGAGRITLFTSAAVVGAVLLQVPLGSLSDRYPRRAVIFGVSSISCGLAVIGALTPSSNIALIGVNLVFGAFVFPLYGQFVALANDWVPPGKRVATASTLVLASSCGAMAAPLTIGFTMESFGPSAYFWTLAIILGLLALYLAYRTRVRQPIPVERQTRFQPVAARSGELAHSVGKWVMHPLAGWHSRRDDHECEVDERHPSHWTRPSDGSS
;
A
#
# COMPACT_ATOMS: atom_id res chain seq x y z
N MET A 1 -21.89 25.81 -21.60
CA MET A 1 -22.03 24.36 -21.84
C MET A 1 -20.73 23.87 -22.46
N ASN A 2 -19.73 23.55 -21.64
CA ASN A 2 -18.46 22.98 -22.10
C ASN A 2 -18.64 21.47 -22.21
N GLY A 3 -18.50 20.93 -23.43
CA GLY A 3 -18.82 19.54 -23.75
C GLY A 3 -17.78 18.54 -23.21
N PRO A 4 -18.07 17.22 -23.28
CA PRO A 4 -17.22 16.14 -22.75
C PRO A 4 -15.83 16.01 -23.39
N THR A 5 -15.54 16.79 -24.43
CA THR A 5 -14.23 16.86 -25.12
C THR A 5 -13.18 17.63 -24.36
N ASP A 6 -13.53 18.67 -23.58
CA ASP A 6 -12.58 19.47 -22.80
C ASP A 6 -12.00 18.71 -21.59
N SER A 7 -12.80 17.85 -20.95
CA SER A 7 -12.31 17.07 -19.80
C SER A 7 -11.32 15.97 -20.18
N ARG A 8 -11.46 15.37 -21.37
CA ARG A 8 -10.52 14.34 -21.88
C ARG A 8 -9.20 14.95 -22.30
N ALA A 9 -9.20 16.11 -22.96
CA ALA A 9 -7.98 16.82 -23.32
C ALA A 9 -7.19 17.26 -22.08
N SER A 10 -7.89 17.75 -21.05
CA SER A 10 -7.28 18.10 -19.75
C SER A 10 -6.68 16.89 -19.03
N THR A 11 -7.34 15.73 -19.05
CA THR A 11 -6.83 14.50 -18.42
C THR A 11 -5.58 13.96 -19.13
N ILE A 12 -5.55 13.97 -20.47
CA ILE A 12 -4.39 13.52 -21.25
C ILE A 12 -3.18 14.43 -21.02
N SER A 13 -3.36 15.74 -21.01
CA SER A 13 -2.27 16.69 -20.75
C SER A 13 -1.70 16.55 -19.32
N LEU A 14 -2.54 16.24 -18.34
CA LEU A 14 -2.14 15.93 -16.97
C LEU A 14 -1.37 14.61 -16.87
N LEU A 15 -1.81 13.56 -17.54
CA LEU A 15 -1.10 12.28 -17.59
C LEU A 15 0.27 12.44 -18.28
N LEU A 16 0.35 13.26 -19.32
CA LEU A 16 1.60 13.61 -19.95
C LEU A 16 2.52 14.44 -19.02
N GLY A 17 1.96 15.24 -18.11
CA GLY A 17 2.72 15.96 -17.08
C GLY A 17 3.29 15.09 -15.95
N VAL A 18 2.75 13.88 -15.76
CA VAL A 18 3.17 12.93 -14.72
C VAL A 18 3.69 11.60 -15.28
N TRP A 19 3.89 11.49 -16.61
CA TRP A 19 4.31 10.26 -17.29
C TRP A 19 5.60 9.66 -16.70
N ALA A 20 6.55 10.50 -16.33
CA ALA A 20 7.82 10.07 -15.78
C ALA A 20 7.66 9.39 -14.44
N LEU A 21 6.72 9.88 -13.60
CA LEU A 21 6.35 9.23 -12.33
C LEU A 21 5.70 7.87 -12.57
N PHE A 22 4.76 7.80 -13.52
CA PHE A 22 4.09 6.54 -13.85
C PHE A 22 5.04 5.53 -14.47
N LEU A 23 5.96 5.96 -15.34
CA LEU A 23 6.99 5.08 -15.92
C LEU A 23 7.96 4.57 -14.86
N GLY A 24 8.48 5.45 -14.00
CA GLY A 24 9.35 5.06 -12.89
C GLY A 24 8.63 4.08 -11.94
N PHE A 25 7.39 4.38 -11.60
CA PHE A 25 6.59 3.49 -10.77
C PHE A 25 6.28 2.14 -11.44
N ALA A 26 5.99 2.13 -12.75
CA ALA A 26 5.79 0.90 -13.50
C ALA A 26 7.03 0.01 -13.46
N LEU A 27 8.22 0.55 -13.75
CA LEU A 27 9.48 -0.17 -13.70
C LEU A 27 9.75 -0.74 -12.29
N LEU A 28 9.52 0.06 -11.25
CA LEU A 28 9.67 -0.38 -9.87
C LEU A 28 8.68 -1.51 -9.52
N GLN A 29 7.41 -1.39 -9.95
CA GLN A 29 6.41 -2.42 -9.70
C GLN A 29 6.67 -3.72 -10.47
N VAL A 30 7.22 -3.64 -11.68
CA VAL A 30 7.66 -4.80 -12.43
C VAL A 30 8.83 -5.50 -11.70
N GLY A 31 9.85 -4.75 -11.25
CA GLY A 31 10.97 -5.31 -10.49
C GLY A 31 10.53 -5.96 -9.18
N THR A 32 9.72 -5.27 -8.38
CA THR A 32 9.21 -5.81 -7.12
C THR A 32 8.20 -6.96 -7.33
N GLY A 33 7.44 -6.94 -8.42
CA GLY A 33 6.55 -8.02 -8.82
C GLY A 33 7.31 -9.31 -9.11
N LEU A 34 8.43 -9.23 -9.84
CA LEU A 34 9.34 -10.34 -10.08
C LEU A 34 9.90 -10.89 -8.76
N GLN A 35 10.40 -10.02 -7.86
CA GLN A 35 10.95 -10.42 -6.57
C GLN A 35 9.94 -11.21 -5.71
N ARG A 36 8.65 -10.86 -5.77
CA ARG A 36 7.59 -11.53 -5.01
C ARG A 36 7.39 -13.01 -5.33
N ILE A 37 7.73 -13.44 -6.55
CA ILE A 37 7.70 -14.85 -6.96
C ILE A 37 9.07 -15.48 -6.83
N LEU A 38 10.11 -14.74 -7.19
CA LEU A 38 11.48 -15.20 -7.19
C LEU A 38 11.93 -15.66 -5.79
N LEU A 39 11.60 -14.90 -4.73
CA LEU A 39 12.05 -15.24 -3.39
C LEU A 39 11.42 -16.53 -2.84
N PRO A 40 10.11 -16.78 -2.92
CA PRO A 40 9.53 -18.07 -2.54
C PRO A 40 10.08 -19.26 -3.35
N LEU A 41 10.29 -19.10 -4.66
CA LEU A 41 10.88 -20.15 -5.50
C LEU A 41 12.32 -20.45 -5.09
N ARG A 42 13.13 -19.43 -4.86
CA ARG A 42 14.50 -19.60 -4.35
C ARG A 42 14.50 -20.22 -2.96
N GLY A 43 13.60 -19.79 -2.07
CA GLY A 43 13.48 -20.33 -0.72
C GLY A 43 13.17 -21.83 -0.70
N GLU A 44 12.31 -22.29 -1.61
CA GLU A 44 12.03 -23.73 -1.79
C GLU A 44 13.28 -24.51 -2.22
N LEU A 45 14.04 -23.98 -3.21
CA LEU A 45 15.29 -24.60 -3.67
C LEU A 45 16.35 -24.69 -2.58
N GLU A 46 16.38 -23.74 -1.66
CA GLU A 46 17.31 -23.68 -0.53
C GLU A 46 16.78 -24.38 0.73
N GLY A 47 15.60 -25.02 0.65
CA GLY A 47 14.99 -25.75 1.76
C GLY A 47 14.45 -24.86 2.90
N ILE A 48 14.14 -23.60 2.61
CA ILE A 48 13.51 -22.67 3.57
C ILE A 48 12.03 -23.03 3.71
N GLY A 49 11.63 -23.54 4.87
CA GLY A 49 10.25 -23.96 5.14
C GLY A 49 9.23 -22.81 5.11
N ALA A 50 7.95 -23.16 5.00
CA ALA A 50 6.84 -22.22 4.89
C ALA A 50 6.74 -21.27 6.12
N GLY A 51 7.02 -21.75 7.32
CA GLY A 51 7.05 -20.93 8.54
C GLY A 51 8.13 -19.86 8.51
N ALA A 52 9.36 -20.21 8.10
CA ALA A 52 10.46 -19.27 7.94
C ALA A 52 10.15 -18.24 6.85
N MET A 53 9.57 -18.66 5.72
CA MET A 53 9.08 -17.73 4.68
C MET A 53 7.98 -16.81 5.22
N GLY A 54 7.10 -17.32 6.06
CA GLY A 54 6.10 -16.53 6.76
C GLY A 54 6.70 -15.43 7.64
N VAL A 55 7.77 -15.73 8.37
CA VAL A 55 8.52 -14.75 9.17
C VAL A 55 9.14 -13.67 8.27
N ILE A 56 9.84 -14.07 7.20
CA ILE A 56 10.47 -13.14 6.24
C ILE A 56 9.42 -12.16 5.67
N MET A 57 8.27 -12.70 5.23
CA MET A 57 7.19 -11.87 4.68
C MET A 57 6.54 -10.96 5.73
N ALA A 58 6.38 -11.41 6.97
CA ALA A 58 5.84 -10.59 8.06
C ALA A 58 6.76 -9.42 8.40
N VAL A 59 8.06 -9.65 8.43
CA VAL A 59 9.08 -8.62 8.69
C VAL A 59 9.07 -7.56 7.59
N HIS A 60 8.74 -7.90 6.34
CA HIS A 60 8.51 -6.91 5.28
C HIS A 60 7.38 -5.93 5.65
N PHE A 61 6.26 -6.42 6.16
CA PHE A 61 5.15 -5.56 6.60
C PHE A 61 5.53 -4.72 7.83
N ALA A 62 6.38 -5.24 8.72
CA ALA A 62 6.94 -4.45 9.82
C ALA A 62 7.82 -3.30 9.30
N GLY A 63 8.71 -3.59 8.32
CA GLY A 63 9.49 -2.57 7.62
C GLY A 63 8.61 -1.53 6.93
N TYR A 64 7.54 -1.97 6.28
CA TYR A 64 6.56 -1.09 5.66
C TYR A 64 5.91 -0.13 6.68
N LEU A 65 5.52 -0.63 7.85
CA LEU A 65 4.96 0.19 8.92
C LEU A 65 5.95 1.24 9.46
N VAL A 66 7.22 0.86 9.63
CA VAL A 66 8.29 1.78 10.05
C VAL A 66 8.54 2.83 8.95
N GLY A 67 8.66 2.39 7.69
CA GLY A 67 8.88 3.28 6.55
C GLY A 67 7.77 4.33 6.40
N ALA A 68 6.52 3.92 6.53
CA ALA A 68 5.38 4.83 6.50
C ALA A 68 5.43 5.92 7.59
N LYS A 69 6.15 5.69 8.71
CA LYS A 69 6.34 6.68 9.79
C LYS A 69 7.58 7.55 9.57
N VAL A 70 8.68 6.97 9.09
CA VAL A 70 9.98 7.65 9.03
C VAL A 70 10.15 8.47 7.75
N ILE A 71 9.67 7.96 6.62
CA ILE A 71 9.89 8.58 5.31
C ILE A 71 9.24 9.97 5.17
N PRO A 72 8.05 10.27 5.71
CA PRO A 72 7.50 11.62 5.66
C PRO A 72 8.42 12.69 6.27
N VAL A 73 9.18 12.34 7.30
CA VAL A 73 10.17 13.24 7.93
C VAL A 73 11.34 13.49 6.98
N ALA A 74 11.84 12.45 6.33
CA ALA A 74 12.89 12.57 5.33
C ALA A 74 12.44 13.40 4.11
N LEU A 75 11.17 13.30 3.70
CA LEU A 75 10.63 14.08 2.60
C LEU A 75 10.65 15.60 2.86
N ILE A 76 10.38 16.00 4.11
CA ILE A 76 10.39 17.40 4.52
C ILE A 76 11.83 17.96 4.44
N SER A 77 12.82 17.21 4.85
CA SER A 77 14.21 17.66 4.97
C SER A 77 15.02 17.54 3.67
N VAL A 78 14.76 16.48 2.87
CA VAL A 78 15.59 16.13 1.71
C VAL A 78 14.88 16.36 0.37
N GLY A 79 13.54 16.28 0.37
CA GLY A 79 12.70 16.42 -0.84
C GLY A 79 12.41 15.08 -1.54
N HIS A 80 11.34 15.08 -2.35
CA HIS A 80 10.73 13.87 -2.91
C HIS A 80 11.66 13.10 -3.86
N ILE A 81 12.34 13.78 -4.81
CA ILE A 81 13.18 13.14 -5.83
C ILE A 81 14.39 12.43 -5.19
N ARG A 82 15.05 13.11 -4.27
CA ARG A 82 16.26 12.55 -3.61
C ARG A 82 15.90 11.36 -2.73
N VAL A 83 14.78 11.44 -1.98
CA VAL A 83 14.30 10.33 -1.16
C VAL A 83 13.88 9.16 -2.04
N PHE A 84 13.16 9.41 -3.16
CA PHE A 84 12.80 8.37 -4.12
C PHE A 84 14.04 7.63 -4.65
N ALA A 85 15.06 8.38 -5.09
CA ALA A 85 16.30 7.81 -5.60
C ALA A 85 17.03 6.97 -4.54
N ALA A 86 17.12 7.46 -3.30
CA ALA A 86 17.73 6.73 -2.19
C ALA A 86 16.98 5.41 -1.90
N LEU A 87 15.65 5.45 -1.85
CA LEU A 87 14.81 4.28 -1.58
C LEU A 87 14.89 3.24 -2.70
N ALA A 88 14.83 3.67 -3.96
CA ALA A 88 14.93 2.77 -5.10
C ALA A 88 16.34 2.14 -5.19
N SER A 89 17.40 2.90 -4.97
CA SER A 89 18.77 2.37 -4.92
C SER A 89 18.96 1.37 -3.78
N THR A 90 18.46 1.69 -2.58
CA THR A 90 18.50 0.77 -1.43
C THR A 90 17.68 -0.49 -1.72
N GLY A 91 16.48 -0.37 -2.29
CA GLY A 91 15.63 -1.49 -2.68
C GLY A 91 16.29 -2.39 -3.72
N SER A 92 16.93 -1.79 -4.74
CA SER A 92 17.69 -2.53 -5.76
C SER A 92 18.85 -3.33 -5.15
N THR A 93 19.64 -2.70 -4.27
CA THR A 93 20.73 -3.35 -3.55
C THR A 93 20.21 -4.50 -2.68
N ALA A 94 19.09 -4.29 -2.00
CA ALA A 94 18.45 -5.30 -1.17
C ALA A 94 18.10 -6.58 -1.97
N VAL A 95 17.62 -6.44 -3.21
CA VAL A 95 17.34 -7.59 -4.09
C VAL A 95 18.62 -8.40 -4.38
N LEU A 96 19.75 -7.74 -4.66
CA LEU A 96 21.02 -8.41 -4.92
C LEU A 96 21.58 -9.11 -3.67
N VAL A 97 21.42 -8.49 -2.50
CA VAL A 97 21.84 -9.10 -1.23
C VAL A 97 21.05 -10.39 -0.96
N ASN A 98 19.76 -10.44 -1.28
CA ASN A 98 18.97 -11.69 -1.18
C ASN A 98 19.52 -12.82 -2.06
N ALA A 99 20.13 -12.49 -3.22
CA ALA A 99 20.71 -13.49 -4.09
C ALA A 99 22.00 -14.11 -3.55
N VAL A 100 22.76 -13.32 -2.77
CA VAL A 100 24.10 -13.71 -2.26
C VAL A 100 24.03 -14.30 -0.86
N LEU A 101 23.24 -13.70 0.04
CA LEU A 101 23.13 -14.11 1.43
C LEU A 101 21.85 -14.92 1.67
N VAL A 102 21.93 -16.21 1.39
CA VAL A 102 20.76 -17.12 1.46
C VAL A 102 20.64 -17.72 2.85
N THR A 103 20.18 -16.90 3.82
CA THR A 103 19.84 -17.35 5.18
C THR A 103 18.57 -16.67 5.67
N THR A 104 17.77 -17.33 6.51
CA THR A 104 16.53 -16.74 7.06
C THR A 104 16.76 -15.40 7.77
N PRO A 105 17.81 -15.21 8.61
CA PRO A 105 18.07 -13.91 9.24
C PRO A 105 18.46 -12.81 8.26
N SER A 106 19.31 -13.10 7.26
CA SER A 106 19.70 -12.11 6.24
C SER A 106 18.50 -11.70 5.39
N TRP A 107 17.71 -12.67 4.93
CA TRP A 107 16.50 -12.41 4.15
C TRP A 107 15.47 -11.61 4.95
N SER A 108 15.31 -11.90 6.26
CA SER A 108 14.43 -11.12 7.14
C SER A 108 14.88 -9.66 7.24
N LEU A 109 16.18 -9.40 7.46
CA LEU A 109 16.71 -8.04 7.54
C LEU A 109 16.54 -7.29 6.21
N VAL A 110 16.88 -7.93 5.10
CA VAL A 110 16.79 -7.35 3.77
C VAL A 110 15.33 -7.07 3.40
N TYR A 111 14.41 -7.99 3.76
CA TYR A 111 12.99 -7.80 3.51
C TYR A 111 12.37 -6.70 4.37
N PHE A 112 12.86 -6.50 5.60
CA PHE A 112 12.52 -5.32 6.40
C PHE A 112 12.89 -4.02 5.67
N VAL A 113 14.13 -3.94 5.17
CA VAL A 113 14.59 -2.78 4.40
C VAL A 113 13.77 -2.59 3.13
N SER A 114 13.48 -3.67 2.40
CA SER A 114 12.62 -3.62 1.21
C SER A 114 11.22 -3.12 1.54
N GLY A 115 10.64 -3.53 2.67
CA GLY A 115 9.35 -3.05 3.15
C GLY A 115 9.36 -1.56 3.44
N LEU A 116 10.41 -1.07 4.11
CA LEU A 116 10.62 0.35 4.40
C LEU A 116 10.73 1.18 3.11
N CYS A 117 11.53 0.71 2.14
CA CYS A 117 11.67 1.36 0.83
C CYS A 117 10.35 1.41 0.08
N ASN A 118 9.62 0.31 0.05
CA ASN A 118 8.31 0.22 -0.60
C ASN A 118 7.31 1.23 -0.03
N ALA A 119 7.19 1.30 1.31
CA ALA A 119 6.33 2.27 1.97
C ALA A 119 6.67 3.70 1.56
N GLY A 120 7.97 4.04 1.52
CA GLY A 120 8.42 5.36 1.14
C GLY A 120 8.08 5.73 -0.30
N VAL A 121 8.26 4.80 -1.23
CA VAL A 121 7.90 5.00 -2.64
C VAL A 121 6.40 5.29 -2.79
N PHE A 122 5.54 4.53 -2.10
CA PHE A 122 4.10 4.78 -2.13
C PHE A 122 3.74 6.15 -1.55
N VAL A 123 4.33 6.53 -0.42
CA VAL A 123 4.14 7.85 0.19
C VAL A 123 4.51 8.98 -0.77
N ILE A 124 5.64 8.86 -1.46
CA ILE A 124 6.12 9.85 -2.43
C ILE A 124 5.13 9.97 -3.60
N LEU A 125 4.78 8.85 -4.21
CA LEU A 125 3.89 8.83 -5.38
C LEU A 125 2.52 9.40 -5.07
N GLU A 126 1.93 9.00 -3.96
CA GLU A 126 0.61 9.49 -3.55
C GLU A 126 0.64 10.98 -3.20
N SER A 127 1.72 11.47 -2.57
CA SER A 127 1.90 12.89 -2.32
C SER A 127 1.91 13.67 -3.63
N TRP A 128 2.68 13.23 -4.63
CA TRP A 128 2.75 13.88 -5.94
C TRP A 128 1.45 13.82 -6.74
N LEU A 129 0.80 12.65 -6.73
CA LEU A 129 -0.46 12.48 -7.46
C LEU A 129 -1.60 13.30 -6.84
N ASN A 130 -1.65 13.39 -5.52
CA ASN A 130 -2.65 14.19 -4.82
C ASN A 130 -2.46 15.71 -5.05
N ASP A 131 -1.22 16.19 -5.12
CA ASP A 131 -0.91 17.60 -5.40
C ASP A 131 -1.34 18.02 -6.82
N ARG A 132 -1.18 17.10 -7.79
CA ARG A 132 -1.55 17.33 -9.20
C ARG A 132 -3.02 17.09 -9.51
N ALA A 133 -3.75 16.42 -8.64
CA ALA A 133 -5.14 16.03 -8.85
C ALA A 133 -6.11 17.17 -8.51
N THR A 134 -6.91 17.61 -9.47
CA THR A 134 -8.12 18.40 -9.22
C THR A 134 -9.28 17.48 -8.82
N ASN A 135 -10.37 18.03 -8.28
CA ASN A 135 -11.56 17.24 -7.94
C ASN A 135 -12.13 16.48 -9.15
N GLU A 136 -11.97 17.01 -10.36
CA GLU A 136 -12.48 16.41 -11.61
C GLU A 136 -11.55 15.31 -12.13
N THR A 137 -10.22 15.45 -11.97
CA THR A 137 -9.22 14.53 -12.53
C THR A 137 -8.76 13.46 -11.55
N ARG A 138 -9.06 13.62 -10.25
CA ARG A 138 -8.61 12.74 -9.17
C ARG A 138 -8.97 11.26 -9.40
N GLY A 139 -10.19 10.98 -9.85
CA GLY A 139 -10.63 9.62 -10.15
C GLY A 139 -9.84 8.96 -11.28
N SER A 140 -9.54 9.72 -12.35
CA SER A 140 -8.77 9.22 -13.49
C SER A 140 -7.30 8.99 -13.14
N ILE A 141 -6.69 9.88 -12.36
CA ILE A 141 -5.29 9.75 -11.92
C ILE A 141 -5.14 8.54 -10.99
N LEU A 142 -6.03 8.38 -10.01
CA LEU A 142 -6.03 7.22 -9.11
C LEU A 142 -6.31 5.92 -9.86
N GLY A 143 -7.21 5.94 -10.87
CA GLY A 143 -7.45 4.79 -11.74
C GLY A 143 -6.20 4.38 -12.51
N ALA A 144 -5.50 5.34 -13.14
CA ALA A 144 -4.23 5.09 -13.84
C ALA A 144 -3.14 4.56 -12.88
N TYR A 145 -3.03 5.14 -11.69
CA TYR A 145 -2.13 4.67 -10.64
C TYR A 145 -2.38 3.19 -10.28
N MET A 146 -3.65 2.79 -10.10
CA MET A 146 -4.03 1.41 -9.78
C MET A 146 -3.70 0.46 -10.93
N VAL A 147 -3.94 0.86 -12.19
CA VAL A 147 -3.59 0.06 -13.36
C VAL A 147 -2.08 -0.15 -13.46
N VAL A 148 -1.29 0.92 -13.26
CA VAL A 148 0.18 0.83 -13.29
C VAL A 148 0.69 -0.06 -12.14
N MET A 149 0.15 0.11 -10.93
CA MET A 149 0.55 -0.67 -9.77
C MET A 149 0.26 -2.17 -9.96
N MET A 150 -0.96 -2.51 -10.32
CA MET A 150 -1.39 -3.90 -10.46
C MET A 150 -0.84 -4.54 -11.73
N GLY A 151 -0.87 -3.81 -12.86
CA GLY A 151 -0.30 -4.25 -14.13
C GLY A 151 1.21 -4.45 -14.06
N GLY A 152 1.93 -3.53 -13.43
CA GLY A 152 3.37 -3.66 -13.17
C GLY A 152 3.68 -4.87 -12.30
N THR A 153 2.95 -5.06 -11.20
CA THR A 153 3.12 -6.24 -10.33
C THR A 153 2.87 -7.55 -11.09
N ALA A 154 1.74 -7.65 -11.81
CA ALA A 154 1.42 -8.85 -12.58
C ALA A 154 2.43 -9.10 -13.72
N GLY A 155 2.82 -8.03 -14.45
CA GLY A 155 3.86 -8.11 -15.48
C GLY A 155 5.20 -8.59 -14.93
N GLY A 156 5.61 -8.07 -13.77
CA GLY A 156 6.81 -8.52 -13.07
C GLY A 156 6.76 -10.00 -12.68
N GLN A 157 5.62 -10.46 -12.18
CA GLN A 157 5.42 -11.88 -11.87
C GLN A 157 5.56 -12.75 -13.13
N LEU A 158 5.00 -12.31 -14.26
CA LEU A 158 5.10 -13.04 -15.54
C LEU A 158 6.53 -13.11 -16.07
N LEU A 159 7.41 -12.14 -15.77
CA LEU A 159 8.82 -12.18 -16.17
C LEU A 159 9.57 -13.39 -15.60
N MET A 160 9.10 -13.99 -14.49
CA MET A 160 9.70 -15.21 -13.94
C MET A 160 9.70 -16.38 -14.93
N ASN A 161 8.79 -16.39 -15.91
CA ASN A 161 8.76 -17.42 -16.97
C ASN A 161 9.91 -17.31 -17.98
N LEU A 162 10.69 -16.21 -17.96
CA LEU A 162 11.83 -15.99 -18.86
C LEU A 162 13.14 -16.55 -18.32
N GLY A 163 13.18 -17.01 -17.06
CA GLY A 163 14.41 -17.52 -16.45
C GLY A 163 14.14 -18.49 -15.31
N SER A 164 15.18 -18.81 -14.55
CA SER A 164 15.14 -19.73 -13.43
C SER A 164 15.41 -19.03 -12.11
N ALA A 165 14.93 -19.60 -10.99
CA ALA A 165 15.14 -19.05 -9.64
C ALA A 165 16.45 -19.51 -9.00
N ASP A 166 17.17 -20.48 -9.60
CA ASP A 166 18.43 -21.03 -9.09
C ASP A 166 19.63 -20.11 -9.38
N GLY A 167 19.57 -19.32 -10.46
CA GLY A 167 20.62 -18.38 -10.87
C GLY A 167 20.49 -16.98 -10.30
N LEU A 168 21.43 -16.11 -10.67
CA LEU A 168 21.45 -14.69 -10.31
C LEU A 168 20.67 -13.82 -11.29
N GLU A 169 20.36 -14.32 -12.49
CA GLU A 169 19.86 -13.51 -13.61
C GLU A 169 18.55 -12.81 -13.28
N MET A 170 17.62 -13.51 -12.63
CA MET A 170 16.32 -12.96 -12.27
C MET A 170 16.43 -11.93 -11.13
N PHE A 171 17.36 -12.10 -10.19
CA PHE A 171 17.66 -11.11 -9.16
C PHE A 171 18.29 -9.86 -9.77
N VAL A 172 19.24 -10.03 -10.72
CA VAL A 172 19.85 -8.92 -11.45
C VAL A 172 18.79 -8.17 -12.27
N LEU A 173 17.92 -8.89 -13.00
CA LEU A 173 16.83 -8.28 -13.77
C LEU A 173 15.91 -7.46 -12.86
N SER A 174 15.50 -8.01 -11.72
CA SER A 174 14.66 -7.30 -10.74
C SER A 174 15.37 -6.03 -10.22
N SER A 175 16.65 -6.15 -9.85
CA SER A 175 17.47 -5.02 -9.38
C SER A 175 17.63 -3.93 -10.45
N VAL A 176 17.90 -4.31 -11.70
CA VAL A 176 18.03 -3.37 -12.82
C VAL A 176 16.73 -2.61 -13.06
N LEU A 177 15.58 -3.30 -13.05
CA LEU A 177 14.27 -2.65 -13.22
C LEU A 177 13.98 -1.64 -12.10
N ILE A 178 14.30 -1.98 -10.85
CA ILE A 178 14.12 -1.07 -9.70
C ILE A 178 15.08 0.13 -9.83
N SER A 179 16.33 -0.08 -10.24
CA SER A 179 17.30 1.00 -10.46
C SER A 179 16.90 1.92 -11.60
N LEU A 180 16.45 1.36 -12.73
CA LEU A 180 15.98 2.14 -13.88
C LEU A 180 14.76 3.00 -13.56
N ALA A 181 13.98 2.65 -12.55
CA ALA A 181 12.86 3.46 -12.09
C ALA A 181 13.27 4.87 -11.65
N VAL A 182 14.51 5.06 -11.22
CA VAL A 182 15.04 6.35 -10.79
C VAL A 182 15.20 7.32 -11.97
N VAL A 183 15.56 6.81 -13.14
CA VAL A 183 15.92 7.63 -14.30
C VAL A 183 14.79 8.58 -14.74
N PRO A 184 13.57 8.10 -15.07
CA PRO A 184 12.50 9.00 -15.50
C PRO A 184 12.08 9.98 -14.40
N VAL A 185 12.13 9.55 -13.13
CA VAL A 185 11.74 10.41 -12.00
C VAL A 185 12.74 11.55 -11.78
N THR A 186 14.03 11.28 -11.86
CA THR A 186 15.08 12.31 -11.69
C THR A 186 15.18 13.26 -12.86
N LEU A 187 14.82 12.83 -14.07
CA LEU A 187 14.76 13.69 -15.25
C LEU A 187 13.49 14.56 -15.30
N SER A 188 12.49 14.28 -14.46
CA SER A 188 11.29 15.11 -14.40
C SER A 188 11.55 16.41 -13.65
N ALA A 189 11.17 17.56 -14.26
CA ALA A 189 11.29 18.89 -13.67
C ALA A 189 10.18 19.19 -12.62
N SER A 190 9.78 18.22 -11.83
CA SER A 190 8.64 18.29 -10.91
C SER A 190 9.03 19.00 -9.61
N THR A 191 8.34 20.08 -9.24
CA THR A 191 8.48 20.70 -7.92
C THR A 191 7.92 19.79 -6.82
N SER A 192 8.58 19.76 -5.65
CA SER A 192 8.11 19.00 -4.48
C SER A 192 6.82 19.60 -3.93
N PRO A 193 5.75 18.82 -3.77
CA PRO A 193 4.52 19.30 -3.16
C PRO A 193 4.68 19.56 -1.65
N PRO A 194 3.97 20.55 -1.08
CA PRO A 194 3.91 20.72 0.36
C PRO A 194 3.14 19.57 1.02
N LEU A 195 3.63 19.09 2.16
CA LEU A 195 2.91 18.07 2.94
C LEU A 195 1.77 18.73 3.73
N PRO A 196 0.51 18.35 3.51
CA PRO A 196 -0.61 18.96 4.20
C PRO A 196 -0.64 18.58 5.71
N SER A 197 -1.05 19.54 6.54
CA SER A 197 -1.27 19.33 7.98
C SER A 197 -2.66 18.74 8.21
N THR A 198 -2.78 17.63 8.95
CA THR A 198 -4.05 16.95 9.20
C THR A 198 -4.35 16.82 10.70
N GLU A 199 -5.62 16.96 11.06
CA GLU A 199 -6.11 16.61 12.39
C GLU A 199 -5.91 15.12 12.64
N LYS A 200 -5.66 14.73 13.91
CA LYS A 200 -5.47 13.32 14.30
C LYS A 200 -6.81 12.68 14.63
N MET A 201 -7.01 11.44 14.23
CA MET A 201 -8.12 10.60 14.68
C MET A 201 -7.56 9.37 15.42
N PRO A 202 -7.68 9.32 16.76
CA PRO A 202 -7.21 8.18 17.54
C PRO A 202 -7.96 6.90 17.15
N LEU A 203 -7.25 5.75 17.10
CA LEU A 203 -7.85 4.45 16.78
C LEU A 203 -9.04 4.11 17.72
N ARG A 204 -8.95 4.50 18.99
CA ARG A 204 -10.03 4.30 19.97
C ARG A 204 -11.30 5.08 19.61
N GLU A 205 -11.17 6.33 19.15
CA GLU A 205 -12.29 7.15 18.71
C GLU A 205 -12.92 6.55 17.44
N LEU A 206 -12.10 6.16 16.45
CA LEU A 206 -12.56 5.53 15.24
C LEU A 206 -13.28 4.19 15.53
N TYR A 207 -12.72 3.35 16.40
CA TYR A 207 -13.35 2.10 16.81
C TYR A 207 -14.71 2.32 17.49
N ARG A 208 -14.86 3.35 18.32
CA ARG A 208 -16.15 3.68 18.92
C ARG A 208 -17.17 4.17 17.89
N THR A 209 -16.72 4.92 16.89
CA THR A 209 -17.57 5.50 15.85
C THR A 209 -18.00 4.42 14.84
N VAL A 210 -17.05 3.66 14.30
CA VAL A 210 -17.29 2.67 13.24
C VAL A 210 -16.51 1.37 13.49
N PRO A 211 -16.89 0.57 14.51
CA PRO A 211 -16.18 -0.66 14.83
C PRO A 211 -16.15 -1.66 13.65
N SER A 212 -17.19 -1.68 12.81
CA SER A 212 -17.25 -2.57 11.65
C SER A 212 -16.17 -2.27 10.62
N ALA A 213 -15.79 -1.00 10.45
CA ALA A 213 -14.72 -0.63 9.53
C ALA A 213 -13.36 -1.01 10.09
N VAL A 214 -13.10 -0.74 11.38
CA VAL A 214 -11.80 -1.04 12.01
C VAL A 214 -11.54 -2.54 12.06
N VAL A 215 -12.50 -3.34 12.52
CA VAL A 215 -12.36 -4.80 12.54
C VAL A 215 -12.26 -5.34 11.11
N GLY A 216 -13.16 -4.90 10.24
CA GLY A 216 -13.19 -5.36 8.86
C GLY A 216 -11.89 -5.08 8.11
N ILE A 217 -11.26 -3.91 8.34
CA ILE A 217 -9.98 -3.58 7.68
C ILE A 217 -8.84 -4.50 8.14
N VAL A 218 -8.80 -4.89 9.42
CA VAL A 218 -7.79 -5.84 9.93
C VAL A 218 -7.95 -7.20 9.25
N PHE A 219 -9.19 -7.72 9.18
CA PHE A 219 -9.48 -9.03 8.57
C PHE A 219 -9.25 -9.02 7.06
N CYS A 220 -9.75 -8.01 6.32
CA CYS A 220 -9.55 -7.96 4.88
C CYS A 220 -8.08 -7.72 4.51
N SER A 221 -7.32 -6.95 5.32
CA SER A 221 -5.88 -6.77 5.11
C SER A 221 -5.08 -8.02 5.40
N PHE A 222 -5.50 -8.83 6.38
CA PHE A 222 -4.95 -10.17 6.59
C PHE A 222 -5.10 -11.01 5.31
N VAL A 223 -6.30 -11.11 4.77
CA VAL A 223 -6.58 -11.94 3.58
C VAL A 223 -5.84 -11.41 2.35
N ALA A 224 -5.84 -10.09 2.13
CA ALA A 224 -5.14 -9.47 1.01
C ALA A 224 -3.61 -9.63 1.10
N ALA A 225 -3.04 -9.50 2.31
CA ALA A 225 -1.62 -9.72 2.54
C ALA A 225 -1.24 -11.20 2.32
N ALA A 226 -2.03 -12.13 2.81
CA ALA A 226 -1.87 -13.55 2.55
C ALA A 226 -1.89 -13.86 1.05
N ALA A 227 -2.91 -13.38 0.35
CA ALA A 227 -3.05 -13.57 -1.10
C ALA A 227 -1.90 -12.95 -1.92
N SER A 228 -1.28 -11.89 -1.43
CA SER A 228 -0.19 -11.21 -2.14
C SER A 228 1.21 -11.69 -1.76
N SER A 229 1.41 -12.28 -0.58
CA SER A 229 2.73 -12.69 -0.09
C SER A 229 2.91 -14.20 0.03
N MET A 230 1.87 -14.93 0.45
CA MET A 230 1.96 -16.36 0.73
C MET A 230 1.43 -17.25 -0.40
N ALA A 231 0.77 -16.69 -1.42
CA ALA A 231 0.25 -17.45 -2.55
C ALA A 231 1.36 -18.18 -3.35
N ALA A 232 2.52 -17.54 -3.53
CA ALA A 232 3.66 -18.16 -4.19
C ALA A 232 4.28 -19.26 -3.30
N VAL A 233 4.38 -19.06 -1.98
CA VAL A 233 4.82 -20.07 -1.02
C VAL A 233 3.88 -21.29 -1.04
N PHE A 234 2.56 -21.05 -1.06
CA PHE A 234 1.58 -22.13 -1.27
C PHE A 234 1.86 -22.92 -2.56
N GLY A 235 2.13 -22.22 -3.65
CA GLY A 235 2.43 -22.86 -4.93
C GLY A 235 3.68 -23.72 -4.88
N THR A 236 4.79 -23.23 -4.29
CA THR A 236 6.05 -23.99 -4.16
C THR A 236 5.86 -25.20 -3.26
N THR A 237 5.32 -25.04 -2.06
CA THR A 237 5.09 -26.15 -1.12
C THR A 237 4.05 -27.18 -1.61
N SER A 238 3.20 -26.79 -2.57
CA SER A 238 2.24 -27.69 -3.25
C SER A 238 2.85 -28.41 -4.46
N GLY A 239 4.14 -28.20 -4.76
CA GLY A 239 4.82 -28.82 -5.91
C GLY A 239 4.40 -28.26 -7.27
N MET A 240 3.88 -27.04 -7.34
CA MET A 240 3.56 -26.38 -8.59
C MET A 240 4.84 -25.92 -9.30
N GLY A 241 4.94 -26.13 -10.62
CA GLY A 241 6.02 -25.55 -11.41
C GLY A 241 5.94 -24.02 -11.48
N ALA A 242 7.08 -23.33 -11.69
CA ALA A 242 7.21 -21.88 -11.67
C ALA A 242 6.18 -21.15 -12.55
N GLY A 243 5.96 -21.61 -13.80
CA GLY A 243 4.98 -21.01 -14.71
C GLY A 243 3.55 -21.09 -14.18
N ARG A 244 3.21 -22.17 -13.46
CA ARG A 244 1.89 -22.32 -12.84
C ARG A 244 1.71 -21.43 -11.62
N ILE A 245 2.75 -21.29 -10.78
CA ILE A 245 2.76 -20.36 -9.64
C ILE A 245 2.56 -18.93 -10.13
N THR A 246 3.25 -18.56 -11.20
CA THR A 246 3.13 -17.24 -11.84
C THR A 246 1.71 -16.99 -12.33
N LEU A 247 1.09 -17.93 -13.04
CA LEU A 247 -0.28 -17.80 -13.50
C LEU A 247 -1.27 -17.74 -12.32
N PHE A 248 -1.07 -18.58 -11.32
CA PHE A 248 -1.91 -18.62 -10.12
C PHE A 248 -1.90 -17.28 -9.37
N THR A 249 -0.71 -16.72 -9.09
CA THR A 249 -0.58 -15.45 -8.37
C THR A 249 -1.05 -14.26 -9.19
N SER A 250 -0.70 -14.21 -10.49
CA SER A 250 -1.13 -13.13 -11.38
C SER A 250 -2.64 -13.14 -11.64
N ALA A 251 -3.27 -14.31 -11.66
CA ALA A 251 -4.71 -14.43 -11.82
C ALA A 251 -5.49 -13.66 -10.73
N ALA A 252 -5.07 -13.74 -9.47
CA ALA A 252 -5.70 -13.00 -8.39
C ALA A 252 -5.60 -11.47 -8.60
N VAL A 253 -4.46 -10.97 -9.08
CA VAL A 253 -4.26 -9.54 -9.37
C VAL A 253 -5.12 -9.09 -10.55
N VAL A 254 -5.19 -9.89 -11.61
CA VAL A 254 -6.07 -9.63 -12.78
C VAL A 254 -7.54 -9.59 -12.34
N GLY A 255 -7.96 -10.56 -11.54
CA GLY A 255 -9.31 -10.58 -10.97
C GLY A 255 -9.63 -9.30 -10.20
N ALA A 256 -8.71 -8.83 -9.37
CA ALA A 256 -8.87 -7.59 -8.63
C ALA A 256 -9.17 -6.38 -9.54
N VAL A 257 -8.42 -6.23 -10.63
CA VAL A 257 -8.63 -5.14 -11.61
C VAL A 257 -10.02 -5.23 -12.24
N LEU A 258 -10.45 -6.43 -12.61
CA LEU A 258 -11.73 -6.63 -13.31
C LEU A 258 -12.96 -6.25 -12.47
N LEU A 259 -12.97 -6.59 -11.17
CA LEU A 259 -14.15 -6.38 -10.33
C LEU A 259 -14.08 -5.16 -9.39
N GLN A 260 -12.96 -4.46 -9.30
CA GLN A 260 -12.82 -3.32 -8.39
C GLN A 260 -13.86 -2.21 -8.65
N VAL A 261 -14.05 -1.82 -9.91
CA VAL A 261 -15.03 -0.79 -10.28
C VAL A 261 -16.46 -1.32 -10.20
N PRO A 262 -16.82 -2.49 -10.75
CA PRO A 262 -18.15 -3.07 -10.61
C PRO A 262 -18.61 -3.23 -9.16
N LEU A 263 -17.76 -3.77 -8.28
CA LEU A 263 -18.09 -3.93 -6.85
C LEU A 263 -18.21 -2.59 -6.13
N GLY A 264 -17.39 -1.61 -6.50
CA GLY A 264 -17.52 -0.24 -6.01
C GLY A 264 -18.88 0.36 -6.37
N SER A 265 -19.29 0.28 -7.63
CA SER A 265 -20.58 0.79 -8.09
C SER A 265 -21.78 0.05 -7.48
N LEU A 266 -21.63 -1.26 -7.21
CA LEU A 266 -22.64 -2.04 -6.51
C LEU A 266 -22.79 -1.55 -5.06
N SER A 267 -21.68 -1.26 -4.40
CA SER A 267 -21.64 -0.71 -3.04
C SER A 267 -22.24 0.69 -2.91
N ASP A 268 -22.34 1.45 -4.02
CA ASP A 268 -22.99 2.76 -4.04
C ASP A 268 -24.53 2.67 -4.27
N ARG A 269 -25.01 1.54 -4.79
CA ARG A 269 -26.44 1.31 -5.09
C ARG A 269 -27.20 0.57 -3.99
N TYR A 270 -26.49 -0.21 -3.17
CA TYR A 270 -27.05 -1.06 -2.12
C TYR A 270 -26.47 -0.70 -0.75
N PRO A 271 -27.12 -1.10 0.36
CA PRO A 271 -26.57 -0.89 1.70
C PRO A 271 -25.16 -1.51 1.80
N ARG A 272 -24.16 -0.65 1.99
CA ARG A 272 -22.73 -1.03 1.90
C ARG A 272 -22.36 -2.22 2.77
N ARG A 273 -22.92 -2.34 3.99
CA ARG A 273 -22.70 -3.51 4.84
C ARG A 273 -23.21 -4.81 4.23
N ALA A 274 -24.33 -4.78 3.54
CA ALA A 274 -24.88 -5.96 2.90
C ALA A 274 -23.99 -6.42 1.74
N VAL A 275 -23.46 -5.47 0.96
CA VAL A 275 -22.52 -5.76 -0.13
C VAL A 275 -21.22 -6.36 0.45
N ILE A 276 -20.63 -5.74 1.48
CA ILE A 276 -19.40 -6.25 2.10
C ILE A 276 -19.63 -7.66 2.71
N PHE A 277 -20.78 -7.89 3.36
CA PHE A 277 -21.14 -9.21 3.87
C PHE A 277 -21.24 -10.26 2.75
N GLY A 278 -21.94 -9.93 1.65
CA GLY A 278 -22.05 -10.81 0.49
C GLY A 278 -20.71 -11.14 -0.14
N VAL A 279 -19.86 -10.11 -0.37
CA VAL A 279 -18.50 -10.25 -0.90
C VAL A 279 -17.64 -11.13 0.01
N SER A 280 -17.68 -10.91 1.34
CA SER A 280 -16.93 -11.72 2.30
C SER A 280 -17.40 -13.18 2.33
N SER A 281 -18.72 -13.41 2.22
CA SER A 281 -19.31 -14.76 2.19
C SER A 281 -18.95 -15.52 0.91
N ILE A 282 -18.99 -14.84 -0.25
CA ILE A 282 -18.57 -15.42 -1.53
C ILE A 282 -17.06 -15.75 -1.49
N SER A 283 -16.24 -14.84 -0.96
CA SER A 283 -14.79 -15.07 -0.81
C SER A 283 -14.49 -16.23 0.12
N CYS A 284 -15.26 -16.41 1.20
CA CYS A 284 -15.16 -17.56 2.10
C CYS A 284 -15.47 -18.86 1.34
N GLY A 285 -16.55 -18.92 0.58
CA GLY A 285 -16.91 -20.07 -0.25
C GLY A 285 -15.83 -20.41 -1.29
N LEU A 286 -15.27 -19.38 -1.95
CA LEU A 286 -14.17 -19.57 -2.90
C LEU A 286 -12.89 -20.11 -2.22
N ALA A 287 -12.60 -19.65 -1.01
CA ALA A 287 -11.47 -20.20 -0.24
C ALA A 287 -11.71 -21.67 0.14
N VAL A 288 -12.93 -22.05 0.52
CA VAL A 288 -13.29 -23.48 0.75
C VAL A 288 -13.14 -24.30 -0.54
N ILE A 289 -13.63 -23.80 -1.68
CA ILE A 289 -13.45 -24.46 -2.99
C ILE A 289 -11.96 -24.60 -3.30
N GLY A 290 -11.15 -23.56 -3.05
CA GLY A 290 -9.70 -23.61 -3.23
C GLY A 290 -9.02 -24.66 -2.35
N ALA A 291 -9.46 -24.80 -1.09
CA ALA A 291 -8.93 -25.82 -0.16
C ALA A 291 -9.26 -27.25 -0.59
N LEU A 292 -10.39 -27.45 -1.25
CA LEU A 292 -10.85 -28.77 -1.74
C LEU A 292 -10.35 -29.07 -3.15
N THR A 293 -9.84 -28.10 -3.89
CA THR A 293 -9.36 -28.27 -5.26
C THR A 293 -7.89 -28.71 -5.23
N PRO A 294 -7.54 -29.86 -5.83
CA PRO A 294 -6.15 -30.31 -5.91
C PRO A 294 -5.24 -29.26 -6.55
N SER A 295 -4.03 -29.10 -6.02
CA SER A 295 -3.03 -28.15 -6.56
C SER A 295 -2.65 -28.47 -8.00
N SER A 296 -2.78 -29.70 -8.46
CA SER A 296 -2.57 -30.14 -9.83
C SER A 296 -3.69 -29.70 -10.79
N ASN A 297 -4.86 -29.29 -10.32
CA ASN A 297 -5.99 -28.92 -11.17
C ASN A 297 -5.86 -27.48 -11.66
N ILE A 298 -5.98 -27.26 -12.98
CA ILE A 298 -5.93 -25.93 -13.61
C ILE A 298 -7.09 -25.03 -13.13
N ALA A 299 -8.20 -25.61 -12.71
CA ALA A 299 -9.36 -24.87 -12.17
C ALA A 299 -8.99 -24.01 -10.95
N LEU A 300 -7.94 -24.40 -10.20
CA LEU A 300 -7.47 -23.61 -9.05
C LEU A 300 -7.00 -22.19 -9.45
N ILE A 301 -6.48 -22.01 -10.66
CA ILE A 301 -6.11 -20.69 -11.19
C ILE A 301 -7.38 -19.85 -11.40
N GLY A 302 -8.45 -20.45 -11.94
CA GLY A 302 -9.74 -19.79 -12.10
C GLY A 302 -10.37 -19.43 -10.75
N VAL A 303 -10.30 -20.32 -9.77
CA VAL A 303 -10.76 -20.06 -8.39
C VAL A 303 -9.99 -18.87 -7.81
N ASN A 304 -8.66 -18.82 -7.96
CA ASN A 304 -7.84 -17.74 -7.43
C ASN A 304 -8.07 -16.41 -8.15
N LEU A 305 -8.39 -16.43 -9.46
CA LEU A 305 -8.80 -15.25 -10.21
C LEU A 305 -10.07 -14.64 -9.60
N VAL A 306 -11.11 -15.47 -9.43
CA VAL A 306 -12.38 -15.01 -8.86
C VAL A 306 -12.20 -14.62 -7.37
N PHE A 307 -11.40 -15.35 -6.61
CA PHE A 307 -11.06 -15.01 -5.22
C PHE A 307 -10.42 -13.64 -5.11
N GLY A 308 -9.41 -13.35 -5.92
CA GLY A 308 -8.75 -12.03 -5.96
C GLY A 308 -9.70 -10.92 -6.38
N ALA A 309 -10.62 -11.20 -7.30
CA ALA A 309 -11.64 -10.26 -7.76
C ALA A 309 -12.58 -9.77 -6.64
N PHE A 310 -12.87 -10.62 -5.65
CA PHE A 310 -13.71 -10.26 -4.51
C PHE A 310 -12.92 -9.75 -3.31
N VAL A 311 -11.72 -10.28 -3.05
CA VAL A 311 -10.95 -9.97 -1.83
C VAL A 311 -10.29 -8.60 -1.88
N PHE A 312 -9.59 -8.25 -2.97
CA PHE A 312 -8.83 -7.00 -3.00
C PHE A 312 -9.69 -5.74 -2.93
N PRO A 313 -10.90 -5.67 -3.53
CA PRO A 313 -11.78 -4.52 -3.39
C PRO A 313 -12.33 -4.29 -1.97
N LEU A 314 -12.32 -5.32 -1.08
CA LEU A 314 -12.87 -5.21 0.28
C LEU A 314 -12.24 -4.06 1.07
N TYR A 315 -10.93 -3.83 0.92
CA TYR A 315 -10.24 -2.74 1.60
C TYR A 315 -10.88 -1.39 1.30
N GLY A 316 -11.06 -1.06 0.03
CA GLY A 316 -11.71 0.18 -0.40
C GLY A 316 -13.15 0.31 0.09
N GLN A 317 -13.87 -0.80 0.17
CA GLN A 317 -15.24 -0.81 0.70
C GLN A 317 -15.29 -0.53 2.20
N PHE A 318 -14.32 -1.04 3.00
CA PHE A 318 -14.23 -0.71 4.42
C PHE A 318 -13.80 0.73 4.67
N VAL A 319 -12.90 1.28 3.85
CA VAL A 319 -12.55 2.71 3.90
C VAL A 319 -13.78 3.56 3.59
N ALA A 320 -14.54 3.23 2.55
CA ALA A 320 -15.78 3.92 2.22
C ALA A 320 -16.82 3.79 3.33
N LEU A 321 -16.96 2.61 3.95
CA LEU A 321 -17.83 2.42 5.12
C LEU A 321 -17.41 3.32 6.30
N ALA A 322 -16.13 3.52 6.53
CA ALA A 322 -15.65 4.45 7.57
C ALA A 322 -16.01 5.91 7.23
N ASN A 323 -15.80 6.30 5.97
CA ASN A 323 -16.08 7.64 5.48
C ASN A 323 -17.57 8.02 5.52
N ASP A 324 -18.48 7.03 5.49
CA ASP A 324 -19.92 7.27 5.65
C ASP A 324 -20.30 7.78 7.05
N TRP A 325 -19.51 7.44 8.07
CA TRP A 325 -19.78 7.78 9.48
C TRP A 325 -18.96 8.93 10.01
N VAL A 326 -17.94 9.37 9.26
CA VAL A 326 -16.97 10.38 9.71
C VAL A 326 -17.18 11.70 8.96
N PRO A 327 -17.16 12.86 9.64
CA PRO A 327 -17.25 14.16 9.01
C PRO A 327 -16.19 14.37 7.92
N PRO A 328 -16.47 15.11 6.84
CA PRO A 328 -15.54 15.34 5.73
C PRO A 328 -14.14 15.80 6.16
N GLY A 329 -14.03 16.70 7.13
CA GLY A 329 -12.76 17.22 7.64
C GLY A 329 -11.87 16.19 8.34
N LYS A 330 -12.44 15.07 8.83
CA LYS A 330 -11.69 14.01 9.52
C LYS A 330 -11.40 12.78 8.63
N ARG A 331 -11.81 12.76 7.36
CA ARG A 331 -11.66 11.59 6.47
C ARG A 331 -10.21 11.19 6.24
N VAL A 332 -9.33 12.16 6.03
CA VAL A 332 -7.89 11.91 5.83
C VAL A 332 -7.27 11.31 7.09
N ALA A 333 -7.56 11.86 8.27
CA ALA A 333 -7.10 11.30 9.54
C ALA A 333 -7.64 9.89 9.79
N THR A 334 -8.88 9.63 9.39
CA THR A 334 -9.51 8.30 9.46
C THR A 334 -8.78 7.30 8.58
N ALA A 335 -8.50 7.64 7.32
CA ALA A 335 -7.79 6.76 6.42
C ALA A 335 -6.39 6.42 6.94
N SER A 336 -5.63 7.39 7.46
CA SER A 336 -4.34 7.14 8.11
C SER A 336 -4.44 6.16 9.29
N THR A 337 -5.49 6.28 10.11
CA THR A 337 -5.72 5.37 11.24
C THR A 337 -6.11 3.97 10.77
N LEU A 338 -6.89 3.85 9.69
CA LEU A 338 -7.24 2.57 9.08
C LEU A 338 -6.03 1.87 8.49
N VAL A 339 -5.07 2.60 7.89
CA VAL A 339 -3.80 2.02 7.41
C VAL A 339 -2.98 1.44 8.56
N LEU A 340 -2.93 2.09 9.72
CA LEU A 340 -2.27 1.51 10.91
C LEU A 340 -2.96 0.21 11.36
N ALA A 341 -4.29 0.20 11.41
CA ALA A 341 -5.05 -1.00 11.75
C ALA A 341 -4.83 -2.12 10.71
N SER A 342 -4.80 -1.78 9.43
CA SER A 342 -4.54 -2.73 8.33
C SER A 342 -3.17 -3.39 8.42
N SER A 343 -2.16 -2.65 8.87
CA SER A 343 -0.79 -3.16 9.02
C SER A 343 -0.71 -4.29 10.04
N CYS A 344 -1.54 -4.27 11.10
CA CYS A 344 -1.62 -5.37 12.05
C CYS A 344 -2.11 -6.67 11.40
N GLY A 345 -3.18 -6.59 10.60
CA GLY A 345 -3.69 -7.73 9.84
C GLY A 345 -2.69 -8.24 8.81
N ALA A 346 -2.08 -7.31 8.06
CA ALA A 346 -1.11 -7.65 7.04
C ALA A 346 0.16 -8.33 7.59
N MET A 347 0.62 -7.93 8.76
CA MET A 347 1.77 -8.55 9.42
C MET A 347 1.43 -9.92 10.01
N ALA A 348 0.24 -10.08 10.58
CA ALA A 348 -0.20 -11.34 11.17
C ALA A 348 -0.40 -12.45 10.12
N ALA A 349 -0.79 -12.09 8.90
CA ALA A 349 -1.16 -13.04 7.85
C ALA A 349 -0.05 -14.02 7.46
N PRO A 350 1.14 -13.57 7.03
CA PRO A 350 2.19 -14.50 6.62
C PRO A 350 2.71 -15.34 7.79
N LEU A 351 2.74 -14.80 9.02
CA LEU A 351 3.09 -15.58 10.20
C LEU A 351 2.10 -16.73 10.41
N THR A 352 0.81 -16.40 10.49
CA THR A 352 -0.24 -17.41 10.74
C THR A 352 -0.25 -18.46 9.63
N ILE A 353 -0.23 -18.03 8.36
CA ILE A 353 -0.30 -18.93 7.21
C ILE A 353 0.97 -19.78 7.08
N GLY A 354 2.15 -19.18 7.28
CA GLY A 354 3.40 -19.91 7.23
C GLY A 354 3.45 -21.05 8.23
N PHE A 355 3.11 -20.77 9.50
CA PHE A 355 3.07 -21.79 10.54
C PHE A 355 1.94 -22.83 10.36
N THR A 356 0.75 -22.42 9.89
CA THR A 356 -0.32 -23.39 9.64
C THR A 356 0.01 -24.28 8.45
N MET A 357 0.63 -23.76 7.39
CA MET A 357 1.09 -24.59 6.26
C MET A 357 2.19 -25.56 6.67
N GLU A 358 3.12 -25.15 7.54
CA GLU A 358 4.19 -26.02 8.03
C GLU A 358 3.63 -27.17 8.90
N SER A 359 2.58 -26.87 9.72
CA SER A 359 2.00 -27.85 10.65
C SER A 359 0.96 -28.77 10.01
N PHE A 360 0.14 -28.26 9.09
CA PHE A 360 -1.04 -28.96 8.54
C PHE A 360 -0.96 -29.18 7.01
N GLY A 361 0.16 -28.82 6.39
CA GLY A 361 0.38 -28.94 4.95
C GLY A 361 -0.17 -27.77 4.14
N PRO A 362 0.09 -27.77 2.82
CA PRO A 362 -0.18 -26.62 1.94
C PRO A 362 -1.65 -26.18 1.90
N SER A 363 -2.60 -27.12 1.99
CA SER A 363 -4.05 -26.81 1.99
C SER A 363 -4.48 -25.88 3.12
N ALA A 364 -3.69 -25.80 4.21
CA ALA A 364 -3.94 -24.88 5.32
C ALA A 364 -3.95 -23.40 4.88
N TYR A 365 -3.29 -23.07 3.76
CA TYR A 365 -3.38 -21.74 3.17
C TYR A 365 -4.84 -21.33 2.94
N PHE A 366 -5.58 -22.09 2.16
CA PHE A 366 -6.97 -21.78 1.84
C PHE A 366 -7.91 -21.97 3.03
N TRP A 367 -7.67 -22.98 3.88
CA TRP A 367 -8.48 -23.16 5.10
C TRP A 367 -8.36 -22.00 6.06
N THR A 368 -7.15 -21.45 6.25
CA THR A 368 -6.94 -20.27 7.08
C THR A 368 -7.67 -19.05 6.50
N LEU A 369 -7.62 -18.85 5.18
CA LEU A 369 -8.36 -17.78 4.51
C LEU A 369 -9.87 -17.94 4.66
N ALA A 370 -10.38 -19.16 4.53
CA ALA A 370 -11.81 -19.47 4.71
C ALA A 370 -12.28 -19.17 6.14
N ILE A 371 -11.51 -19.57 7.17
CA ILE A 371 -11.80 -19.29 8.57
C ILE A 371 -11.85 -17.78 8.83
N ILE A 372 -10.84 -17.03 8.39
CA ILE A 372 -10.76 -15.58 8.60
C ILE A 372 -11.91 -14.85 7.89
N LEU A 373 -12.24 -15.22 6.65
CA LEU A 373 -13.37 -14.65 5.91
C LEU A 373 -14.71 -15.05 6.50
N GLY A 374 -14.85 -16.29 6.99
CA GLY A 374 -16.04 -16.75 7.70
C GLY A 374 -16.27 -15.97 8.99
N LEU A 375 -15.23 -15.76 9.79
CA LEU A 375 -15.30 -14.94 11.01
C LEU A 375 -15.68 -13.49 10.68
N LEU A 376 -15.13 -12.92 9.60
CA LEU A 376 -15.50 -11.59 9.12
C LEU A 376 -16.98 -11.53 8.72
N ALA A 377 -17.47 -12.51 7.95
CA ALA A 377 -18.86 -12.58 7.53
C ALA A 377 -19.81 -12.72 8.74
N LEU A 378 -19.50 -13.60 9.70
CA LEU A 378 -20.26 -13.76 10.94
C LEU A 378 -20.30 -12.45 11.76
N TYR A 379 -19.16 -11.79 11.89
CA TYR A 379 -19.07 -10.49 12.57
C TYR A 379 -19.94 -9.43 11.88
N LEU A 380 -19.92 -9.35 10.55
CA LEU A 380 -20.75 -8.40 9.79
C LEU A 380 -22.25 -8.72 9.91
N ALA A 381 -22.63 -10.00 9.89
CA ALA A 381 -24.00 -10.44 10.12
C ALA A 381 -24.50 -10.01 11.51
N TYR A 382 -23.70 -10.25 12.54
CA TYR A 382 -23.99 -9.78 13.90
C TYR A 382 -24.16 -8.26 13.95
N ARG A 383 -23.22 -7.51 13.36
CA ARG A 383 -23.26 -6.04 13.37
C ARG A 383 -24.44 -5.46 12.61
N THR A 384 -24.91 -6.12 11.58
CA THR A 384 -26.11 -5.71 10.82
C THR A 384 -27.38 -5.84 11.67
N ARG A 385 -27.43 -6.83 12.57
CA ARG A 385 -28.55 -6.99 13.52
C ARG A 385 -28.53 -5.97 14.67
N VAL A 386 -27.33 -5.58 15.13
CA VAL A 386 -27.16 -4.70 16.32
C VAL A 386 -27.32 -3.20 15.95
N ARG A 387 -26.95 -2.79 14.76
CA ARG A 387 -26.98 -1.37 14.35
C ARG A 387 -27.43 -1.24 12.91
N GLN A 388 -28.47 -0.44 12.70
CA GLN A 388 -28.99 -0.18 11.36
C GLN A 388 -27.92 0.42 10.42
N PRO A 389 -27.87 0.03 9.14
CA PRO A 389 -26.99 0.64 8.16
C PRO A 389 -27.41 2.08 7.85
N ILE A 390 -26.48 2.88 7.36
CA ILE A 390 -26.78 4.22 6.84
C ILE A 390 -27.64 4.06 5.57
N PRO A 391 -28.72 4.85 5.42
CA PRO A 391 -29.50 4.89 4.18
C PRO A 391 -28.63 5.18 2.96
N VAL A 392 -28.95 4.57 1.82
CA VAL A 392 -28.14 4.65 0.58
C VAL A 392 -27.94 6.10 0.13
N GLU A 393 -28.93 6.96 0.34
CA GLU A 393 -28.91 8.39 -0.04
C GLU A 393 -27.86 9.20 0.74
N ARG A 394 -27.44 8.71 1.90
CA ARG A 394 -26.43 9.34 2.77
C ARG A 394 -25.04 8.70 2.65
N GLN A 395 -24.90 7.67 1.83
CA GLN A 395 -23.60 7.02 1.60
C GLN A 395 -22.70 7.92 0.74
N THR A 396 -21.42 7.90 1.02
CA THR A 396 -20.40 8.57 0.20
C THR A 396 -20.12 7.73 -1.06
N ARG A 397 -19.88 8.37 -2.21
CA ARG A 397 -19.51 7.64 -3.43
C ARG A 397 -18.21 6.87 -3.20
N PHE A 398 -18.17 5.64 -3.68
CA PHE A 398 -16.98 4.80 -3.65
C PHE A 398 -15.85 5.44 -4.47
N GLN A 399 -14.66 5.49 -3.89
CA GLN A 399 -13.44 5.83 -4.61
C GLN A 399 -12.49 4.63 -4.53
N PRO A 400 -11.93 4.17 -5.66
CA PRO A 400 -10.96 3.09 -5.63
C PRO A 400 -9.74 3.53 -4.80
N VAL A 401 -9.45 2.78 -3.75
CA VAL A 401 -8.32 3.03 -2.86
C VAL A 401 -7.46 1.79 -2.85
N ALA A 402 -6.16 1.95 -3.07
CA ALA A 402 -5.23 0.84 -2.90
C ALA A 402 -5.16 0.44 -1.43
N ALA A 403 -5.11 -0.87 -1.16
CA ALA A 403 -4.97 -1.41 0.20
C ALA A 403 -3.69 -0.97 0.94
N ARG A 404 -2.85 -0.16 0.30
CA ARG A 404 -1.54 0.29 0.77
C ARG A 404 -1.34 1.80 0.60
N SER A 405 -2.43 2.56 0.43
CA SER A 405 -2.34 3.99 0.18
C SER A 405 -1.73 4.74 1.37
N GLY A 406 -0.71 5.55 1.06
CA GLY A 406 0.16 6.23 2.01
C GLY A 406 -0.42 7.49 2.65
N GLU A 407 -1.73 7.57 2.89
CA GLU A 407 -2.31 8.67 3.68
C GLU A 407 -1.69 8.81 5.09
N LEU A 408 -0.84 7.84 5.50
CA LEU A 408 0.03 7.95 6.69
C LEU A 408 1.02 9.12 6.63
N ALA A 409 1.40 9.60 5.45
CA ALA A 409 2.32 10.73 5.32
C ALA A 409 1.82 11.99 6.02
N HIS A 410 0.51 12.15 6.13
CA HIS A 410 -0.13 13.34 6.68
C HIS A 410 -0.21 13.40 8.21
N SER A 411 -0.26 12.25 8.90
CA SER A 411 -0.50 12.24 10.35
C SER A 411 0.76 12.19 11.20
N VAL A 412 1.89 11.72 10.63
CA VAL A 412 3.09 11.40 11.41
C VAL A 412 4.07 12.58 11.52
N GLY A 413 4.08 13.51 10.56
CA GLY A 413 4.97 14.69 10.62
C GLY A 413 4.88 15.48 11.94
N LYS A 414 3.71 15.55 12.55
CA LYS A 414 3.52 16.25 13.84
C LYS A 414 3.99 15.46 15.08
N TRP A 415 4.08 14.13 15.01
CA TRP A 415 4.50 13.34 16.18
C TRP A 415 6.01 13.36 16.41
N VAL A 416 6.79 13.50 15.33
CA VAL A 416 8.26 13.50 15.40
C VAL A 416 8.82 14.93 15.59
N MET A 417 8.08 15.97 15.17
CA MET A 417 8.55 17.36 15.27
C MET A 417 8.43 17.96 16.66
N HIS A 418 7.61 17.42 17.57
CA HIS A 418 7.46 17.98 18.91
C HIS A 418 8.74 17.91 19.78
N PRO A 419 9.63 16.89 19.67
CA PRO A 419 10.93 16.94 20.35
C PRO A 419 11.99 17.76 19.64
N LEU A 420 11.91 17.94 18.28
CA LEU A 420 12.92 18.65 17.50
C LEU A 420 12.66 20.15 17.38
N ALA A 421 11.43 20.59 17.46
CA ALA A 421 11.09 22.02 17.52
C ALA A 421 11.64 22.71 18.79
N GLY A 422 11.79 21.98 19.90
CA GLY A 422 12.44 22.47 21.11
C GLY A 422 13.96 22.58 21.02
N TRP A 423 14.59 22.06 19.96
CA TRP A 423 16.03 22.13 19.75
C TRP A 423 16.44 23.32 18.86
N HIS A 424 15.58 23.73 17.94
CA HIS A 424 15.86 24.92 17.11
C HIS A 424 15.51 26.21 17.84
N SER A 425 14.46 26.25 18.67
CA SER A 425 14.13 27.45 19.44
C SER A 425 15.19 27.80 20.54
N ARG A 426 15.98 26.82 20.98
CA ARG A 426 17.10 27.06 21.92
C ARG A 426 18.37 27.58 21.27
N ARG A 427 18.49 27.57 19.94
CA ARG A 427 19.65 28.09 19.22
C ARG A 427 19.48 29.56 18.81
N ASP A 428 18.25 30.01 18.65
CA ASP A 428 17.94 31.39 18.26
C ASP A 428 17.84 32.34 19.47
N ASP A 429 17.75 31.82 20.72
CA ASP A 429 17.69 32.61 21.95
C ASP A 429 19.07 33.03 22.49
N HIS A 430 20.18 32.66 21.82
CA HIS A 430 21.54 33.03 22.26
C HIS A 430 22.26 34.04 21.36
N GLU A 431 21.64 34.61 20.33
CA GLU A 431 22.27 35.57 19.42
C GLU A 431 21.64 36.96 19.36
N CYS A 432 20.75 37.36 20.27
CA CYS A 432 20.21 38.71 20.33
C CYS A 432 20.14 39.23 21.77
N GLU A 433 21.29 39.35 22.43
CA GLU A 433 21.44 40.25 23.58
C GLU A 433 22.56 41.25 23.24
N VAL A 434 22.25 42.22 22.35
CA VAL A 434 23.04 43.41 22.16
C VAL A 434 22.45 44.54 22.99
N ASP A 435 23.24 44.94 23.94
CA ASP A 435 23.16 46.00 24.94
C ASP A 435 22.55 47.30 24.38
N GLU A 436 21.29 47.63 24.78
CA GLU A 436 20.69 48.96 24.61
C GLU A 436 20.96 49.77 25.87
N ARG A 437 22.15 50.38 26.03
CA ARG A 437 22.41 51.48 26.94
C ARG A 437 23.33 52.50 26.27
N HIS A 438 22.77 53.49 25.55
CA HIS A 438 23.16 54.88 25.64
C HIS A 438 22.21 55.79 24.86
N PRO A 439 21.65 56.85 25.48
CA PRO A 439 20.95 57.92 24.77
C PRO A 439 21.91 59.05 24.49
N SER A 440 22.13 59.43 23.24
CA SER A 440 22.75 60.69 22.89
C SER A 440 21.93 61.43 21.86
N HIS A 441 21.46 62.58 22.36
CA HIS A 441 20.92 63.74 21.69
C HIS A 441 21.59 64.01 20.31
N TRP A 442 20.79 64.20 19.27
CA TRP A 442 21.10 65.14 18.20
C TRP A 442 19.81 65.86 17.76
N THR A 443 19.88 67.17 17.98
CA THR A 443 18.96 68.22 17.60
C THR A 443 18.83 68.38 16.08
N ARG A 444 17.61 68.64 15.63
CA ARG A 444 17.36 69.17 14.27
C ARG A 444 17.84 70.62 14.18
N PRO A 445 18.31 71.08 13.03
CA PRO A 445 18.14 72.49 12.61
C PRO A 445 16.94 72.61 11.66
N SER A 446 16.15 73.59 11.97
CA SER A 446 15.11 74.19 11.18
C SER A 446 15.67 75.07 10.08
N ASP A 447 14.80 75.48 9.17
CA ASP A 447 14.84 76.58 8.19
C ASP A 447 15.42 76.20 6.83
N GLY A 448 14.86 76.64 5.78
CA GLY A 448 13.85 77.65 5.47
C GLY A 448 13.90 77.92 3.95
N SER A 449 12.75 78.25 3.43
CA SER A 449 12.44 79.18 2.33
C SER A 449 13.32 79.19 1.06
N SER A 450 12.81 78.81 -0.02
CA SER A 450 12.29 79.66 -1.14
C SER A 450 11.88 78.78 -2.32
#